data_808c80fe5aeaa2e5d0b76e77310c6d48
#
_entry.id   808c80fe5aeaa2e5d0b76e77310c6d48
#
_cell.length_a   1.000
_cell.length_b   1.000
_cell.length_c   1.000
_cell.angle_alpha   90.00
_cell.angle_beta   90.00
_cell.angle_gamma   90.00
#
_symmetry.space_group_name_H-M   'P 1'
#
loop_
_entity.id
_entity.type
_entity.pdbx_description
1 polymer ?
#
loop_
_entity_poly.entity_id
_entity_poly.type
_entity_poly.pdbx_seq_one_letter_code
_entity_poly.pdbx_strand_id
1 'polypeptide(L)'
;MLWLTDNKTRMWGDAKQAIQNTLPSGYKVVPNKPETIPKTGWIAVYTTGSYAQYGHIGIVNNPGNTTKFQILEQNWNGLANKKPQLRWDNYYGLTHFITVPYTESKKKPVKKETAKKPAATKKKPFKLKYNRDEVTGYKLPKRGYKPKGICIHNDASSLTAEQWRNALVNAPLSTLERGIAHSYISNGYVYQALPEGRVAWHTANNDGNKNYYGIEVCQSMRATDKQFLENEQQAFQEAARMLKKWKLPVNRNTVRIHSEFSATQCPHRSLALHCNYTSSYRAPQDVVNKMKDYFISQIKAYYDGKIPTGTTVTTSKPSKPSANTTAKTPSGWKTNSYGILYKAEHASFTPTVDFIYTRSVGPSRQNPIAGQLYRGQTINYSEVQKFDSHVWVSWKTNAGITVYMPIRTWNAQTGKMGPFWGVIK
;
A
#
# COMPACT_ATOMS: atom_id res chain seq x y z
N MET A 1 17.92 12.40 -25.97
CA MET A 1 19.32 12.85 -26.11
C MET A 1 19.42 14.29 -26.66
N LEU A 2 18.72 14.66 -27.73
CA LEU A 2 18.78 16.03 -28.30
C LEU A 2 18.66 17.13 -27.23
N TRP A 3 17.66 17.05 -26.38
CA TRP A 3 17.46 18.05 -25.29
C TRP A 3 18.60 18.10 -24.27
N LEU A 4 19.17 16.95 -23.94
CA LEU A 4 20.30 16.87 -23.00
C LEU A 4 21.62 17.40 -23.56
N THR A 5 21.72 17.57 -24.87
CA THR A 5 22.91 18.00 -25.59
C THR A 5 22.69 19.30 -26.36
N ASP A 6 21.75 20.14 -25.98
CA ASP A 6 21.38 21.38 -26.65
C ASP A 6 21.15 21.16 -28.16
N ASN A 7 20.45 20.09 -28.52
CA ASN A 7 20.18 19.66 -29.91
C ASN A 7 21.42 19.26 -30.75
N LYS A 8 22.58 19.06 -30.14
CA LYS A 8 23.83 18.74 -30.86
C LYS A 8 23.98 17.26 -31.17
N THR A 9 23.33 16.35 -30.44
CA THR A 9 23.52 14.91 -30.63
C THR A 9 22.19 14.21 -30.90
N ARG A 10 22.08 13.59 -32.06
CA ARG A 10 21.00 12.65 -32.41
C ARG A 10 21.47 11.23 -32.20
N MET A 11 20.65 10.39 -31.60
CA MET A 11 20.87 8.95 -31.54
C MET A 11 20.14 8.28 -32.69
N TRP A 12 20.72 7.21 -33.20
CA TRP A 12 20.16 6.40 -34.27
C TRP A 12 19.76 5.02 -33.79
N GLY A 13 18.88 4.36 -34.55
CA GLY A 13 18.44 3.00 -34.31
C GLY A 13 17.38 2.85 -33.21
N ASP A 14 17.11 1.60 -32.85
CA ASP A 14 16.19 1.24 -31.79
C ASP A 14 16.76 1.61 -30.41
N ALA A 15 15.91 1.60 -29.37
CA ALA A 15 16.32 1.94 -28.03
C ALA A 15 17.50 1.11 -27.52
N LYS A 16 17.58 -0.18 -27.88
CA LYS A 16 18.72 -1.06 -27.53
C LYS A 16 20.04 -0.62 -28.12
N GLN A 17 20.00 0.09 -29.25
CA GLN A 17 21.21 0.58 -29.93
C GLN A 17 21.72 1.89 -29.31
N ALA A 18 21.03 2.45 -28.35
CA ALA A 18 21.46 3.65 -27.65
C ALA A 18 22.88 3.54 -27.05
N ILE A 19 23.28 2.35 -26.63
CA ILE A 19 24.62 2.07 -26.09
C ILE A 19 25.71 1.93 -27.15
N GLN A 20 25.35 1.83 -28.43
CA GLN A 20 26.25 1.73 -29.57
C GLN A 20 26.50 3.07 -30.27
N ASN A 21 25.74 4.09 -29.88
CA ASN A 21 25.87 5.42 -30.46
C ASN A 21 27.14 6.11 -29.97
N THR A 22 27.76 6.94 -30.84
CA THR A 22 28.79 7.88 -30.40
C THR A 22 28.18 8.91 -29.47
N LEU A 23 28.64 8.90 -28.23
CA LEU A 23 28.15 9.81 -27.22
C LEU A 23 29.02 11.07 -27.15
N PRO A 24 28.45 12.22 -26.76
CA PRO A 24 29.22 13.45 -26.53
C PRO A 24 30.24 13.27 -25.43
N SER A 25 31.24 14.15 -25.40
CA SER A 25 32.26 14.16 -24.32
C SER A 25 31.63 14.20 -22.93
N GLY A 26 32.14 13.36 -22.04
CA GLY A 26 31.67 13.25 -20.67
C GLY A 26 30.52 12.25 -20.44
N TYR A 27 29.82 11.83 -21.47
CA TYR A 27 28.83 10.73 -21.39
C TYR A 27 29.55 9.39 -21.44
N LYS A 28 29.13 8.43 -20.65
CA LYS A 28 29.72 7.07 -20.63
C LYS A 28 28.62 6.02 -20.60
N VAL A 29 28.80 4.95 -21.35
CA VAL A 29 28.01 3.73 -21.22
C VAL A 29 28.61 2.91 -20.07
N VAL A 30 27.82 2.56 -19.08
CA VAL A 30 28.22 1.71 -17.97
C VAL A 30 27.30 0.51 -17.85
N PRO A 31 27.83 -0.72 -17.66
CA PRO A 31 26.99 -1.90 -17.49
C PRO A 31 26.22 -1.81 -16.18
N ASN A 32 25.00 -2.35 -16.18
CA ASN A 32 24.25 -2.57 -14.96
C ASN A 32 24.79 -3.81 -14.24
N LYS A 33 25.30 -3.63 -13.02
CA LYS A 33 25.78 -4.69 -12.14
C LYS A 33 24.84 -4.82 -10.94
N PRO A 34 24.85 -5.96 -10.21
CA PRO A 34 23.96 -6.16 -9.04
C PRO A 34 24.07 -5.06 -7.98
N GLU A 35 25.25 -4.47 -7.82
CA GLU A 35 25.53 -3.38 -6.88
C GLU A 35 25.24 -1.97 -7.44
N THR A 36 24.88 -1.85 -8.72
CA THR A 36 24.69 -0.55 -9.35
C THR A 36 23.45 0.17 -8.81
N ILE A 37 23.66 1.37 -8.30
CA ILE A 37 22.61 2.33 -7.99
C ILE A 37 22.78 3.50 -8.96
N PRO A 38 21.82 3.74 -9.88
CA PRO A 38 21.92 4.81 -10.85
C PRO A 38 21.83 6.18 -10.18
N LYS A 39 22.24 7.23 -10.89
CA LYS A 39 22.02 8.61 -10.44
C LYS A 39 20.87 9.25 -11.19
N THR A 40 20.16 10.18 -10.54
CA THR A 40 19.13 10.98 -11.22
C THR A 40 19.68 11.60 -12.50
N GLY A 41 18.92 11.50 -13.56
CA GLY A 41 19.27 12.00 -14.88
C GLY A 41 20.08 11.03 -15.74
N TRP A 42 20.56 9.89 -15.20
CA TRP A 42 21.14 8.86 -16.06
C TRP A 42 20.06 8.28 -16.97
N ILE A 43 20.48 7.77 -18.12
CA ILE A 43 19.57 7.11 -19.05
C ILE A 43 19.69 5.61 -18.86
N ALA A 44 18.59 4.96 -18.47
CA ALA A 44 18.47 3.51 -18.36
C ALA A 44 18.22 2.88 -19.72
N VAL A 45 18.95 1.84 -20.11
CA VAL A 45 18.86 1.17 -21.40
C VAL A 45 18.60 -0.33 -21.21
N TYR A 46 17.47 -0.78 -21.73
CA TYR A 46 16.99 -2.15 -21.64
C TYR A 46 17.20 -2.86 -22.98
N THR A 47 17.85 -4.01 -22.95
CA THR A 47 18.17 -4.75 -24.17
C THR A 47 17.87 -6.24 -24.11
N THR A 48 17.37 -6.76 -22.96
CA THR A 48 17.11 -8.19 -22.76
C THR A 48 15.69 -8.45 -22.25
N GLY A 49 15.31 -9.71 -22.14
CA GLY A 49 13.97 -10.10 -21.73
C GLY A 49 12.91 -9.64 -22.71
N SER A 50 11.82 -9.07 -22.23
CA SER A 50 10.74 -8.53 -23.08
C SER A 50 11.16 -7.34 -23.94
N TYR A 51 12.34 -6.75 -23.69
CA TYR A 51 12.89 -5.63 -24.45
C TYR A 51 13.88 -6.05 -25.55
N ALA A 52 14.12 -7.34 -25.75
CA ALA A 52 15.18 -7.82 -26.65
C ALA A 52 14.99 -7.40 -28.11
N GLN A 53 13.76 -7.23 -28.56
CA GLN A 53 13.45 -6.90 -29.96
C GLN A 53 13.89 -5.47 -30.33
N TYR A 54 13.38 -4.47 -29.61
CA TYR A 54 13.62 -3.04 -29.91
C TYR A 54 14.36 -2.30 -28.79
N GLY A 55 14.43 -2.90 -27.61
CA GLY A 55 14.90 -2.24 -26.40
C GLY A 55 13.88 -1.28 -25.79
N HIS A 56 14.31 -0.64 -24.73
CA HIS A 56 13.57 0.46 -24.10
C HIS A 56 14.56 1.42 -23.44
N ILE A 57 14.22 2.69 -23.36
CA ILE A 57 15.02 3.68 -22.63
C ILE A 57 14.13 4.59 -21.80
N GLY A 58 14.69 5.10 -20.72
CA GLY A 58 14.05 6.12 -19.89
C GLY A 58 15.06 6.86 -19.05
N ILE A 59 14.64 7.95 -18.44
CA ILE A 59 15.50 8.80 -17.62
C ILE A 59 15.31 8.46 -16.15
N VAL A 60 16.38 8.21 -15.42
CA VAL A 60 16.32 7.97 -13.98
C VAL A 60 15.85 9.24 -13.27
N ASN A 61 14.68 9.17 -12.66
CA ASN A 61 14.11 10.27 -11.87
C ASN A 61 14.52 10.17 -10.39
N ASN A 62 14.52 8.96 -9.82
CA ASN A 62 14.96 8.72 -8.46
C ASN A 62 15.90 7.50 -8.45
N PRO A 63 17.11 7.63 -7.88
CA PRO A 63 18.09 6.55 -7.83
C PRO A 63 17.59 5.26 -7.18
N GLY A 64 16.69 5.37 -6.21
CA GLY A 64 16.20 4.22 -5.47
C GLY A 64 17.29 3.49 -4.71
N ASN A 65 17.42 2.20 -5.01
CA ASN A 65 18.41 1.31 -4.43
C ASN A 65 18.76 0.18 -5.42
N THR A 66 19.52 -0.82 -5.04
CA THR A 66 19.92 -1.95 -5.91
C THR A 66 18.78 -2.87 -6.33
N THR A 67 17.56 -2.70 -5.83
CA THR A 67 16.40 -3.52 -6.19
C THR A 67 15.34 -2.79 -6.99
N LYS A 68 15.30 -1.46 -6.91
CA LYS A 68 14.38 -0.60 -7.66
C LYS A 68 14.87 0.83 -7.76
N PHE A 69 14.56 1.49 -8.86
CA PHE A 69 14.73 2.92 -9.08
C PHE A 69 13.50 3.49 -9.80
N GLN A 70 13.32 4.80 -9.83
CA GLN A 70 12.20 5.40 -10.55
C GLN A 70 12.67 5.97 -11.89
N ILE A 71 11.99 5.61 -12.95
CA ILE A 71 12.26 6.00 -14.31
C ILE A 71 11.14 6.91 -14.83
N LEU A 72 11.52 7.96 -15.57
CA LEU A 72 10.64 8.74 -16.42
C LEU A 72 10.74 8.17 -17.83
N GLU A 73 9.65 7.70 -18.38
CA GLU A 73 9.60 6.99 -19.63
C GLU A 73 8.36 7.31 -20.45
N GLN A 74 8.40 6.97 -21.73
CA GLN A 74 7.28 7.06 -22.67
C GLN A 74 7.25 5.78 -23.52
N ASN A 75 6.11 5.49 -24.15
CA ASN A 75 5.91 4.30 -24.99
C ASN A 75 6.08 2.96 -24.25
N TRP A 76 5.83 2.95 -22.95
CA TRP A 76 5.82 1.74 -22.14
C TRP A 76 4.60 0.87 -22.48
N ASN A 77 4.80 -0.45 -22.56
CA ASN A 77 3.73 -1.46 -22.74
C ASN A 77 2.83 -1.20 -23.97
N GLY A 78 3.42 -0.87 -25.11
CA GLY A 78 2.69 -0.63 -26.36
C GLY A 78 1.86 0.64 -26.39
N LEU A 79 2.02 1.52 -25.42
CA LEU A 79 1.29 2.77 -25.30
C LEU A 79 2.03 3.91 -26.01
N ALA A 80 2.23 3.77 -27.33
CA ALA A 80 2.77 4.86 -28.16
C ALA A 80 1.90 6.13 -28.03
N ASN A 81 2.54 7.30 -28.10
CA ASN A 81 1.90 8.63 -28.08
C ASN A 81 1.19 9.02 -26.77
N LYS A 82 1.47 8.38 -25.66
CA LYS A 82 1.03 8.84 -24.33
C LYS A 82 2.03 9.80 -23.70
N LYS A 83 1.55 10.61 -22.76
CA LYS A 83 2.42 11.52 -22.00
C LYS A 83 3.48 10.71 -21.24
N PRO A 84 4.72 11.25 -21.09
CA PRO A 84 5.71 10.63 -20.22
C PRO A 84 5.15 10.33 -18.83
N GLN A 85 5.53 9.19 -18.27
CA GLN A 85 5.06 8.72 -16.96
C GLN A 85 6.23 8.33 -16.06
N LEU A 86 6.03 8.43 -14.78
CA LEU A 86 6.96 7.93 -13.76
C LEU A 86 6.57 6.50 -13.38
N ARG A 87 7.53 5.58 -13.44
CA ARG A 87 7.35 4.19 -13.05
C ARG A 87 8.50 3.74 -12.14
N TRP A 88 8.18 2.95 -11.12
CA TRP A 88 9.21 2.23 -10.39
C TRP A 88 9.62 0.97 -11.16
N ASP A 89 10.91 0.84 -11.42
CA ASP A 89 11.53 -0.25 -12.16
C ASP A 89 12.32 -1.16 -11.25
N ASN A 90 12.34 -2.45 -11.55
CA ASN A 90 13.02 -3.50 -10.79
C ASN A 90 14.30 -4.01 -11.47
N TYR A 91 14.84 -3.27 -12.41
CA TYR A 91 16.01 -3.63 -13.22
C TYR A 91 15.80 -4.79 -14.21
N TYR A 92 14.59 -5.34 -14.36
CA TYR A 92 14.35 -6.43 -15.29
C TYR A 92 14.59 -5.98 -16.74
N GLY A 93 15.44 -6.72 -17.45
CA GLY A 93 15.82 -6.42 -18.82
C GLY A 93 16.78 -5.23 -19.02
N LEU A 94 17.10 -4.52 -17.95
CA LEU A 94 18.05 -3.41 -17.92
C LEU A 94 19.49 -3.93 -17.98
N THR A 95 20.25 -3.51 -19.00
CA THR A 95 21.62 -3.97 -19.20
C THR A 95 22.68 -2.87 -18.97
N HIS A 96 22.33 -1.63 -19.26
CA HIS A 96 23.28 -0.53 -19.19
C HIS A 96 22.62 0.76 -18.71
N PHE A 97 23.46 1.67 -18.25
CA PHE A 97 23.12 3.07 -18.09
C PHE A 97 24.03 3.93 -18.98
N ILE A 98 23.50 5.05 -19.46
CA ILE A 98 24.32 6.13 -20.01
C ILE A 98 24.39 7.22 -18.94
N THR A 99 25.61 7.50 -18.47
CA THR A 99 25.85 8.57 -17.50
C THR A 99 25.83 9.92 -18.22
N VAL A 100 25.20 10.90 -17.58
CA VAL A 100 25.09 12.27 -18.11
C VAL A 100 26.00 13.17 -17.28
N PRO A 101 26.93 13.91 -17.91
CA PRO A 101 27.81 14.84 -17.21
C PRO A 101 27.03 16.10 -16.86
N TYR A 102 26.32 16.11 -15.75
CA TYR A 102 25.76 17.37 -15.24
C TYR A 102 26.91 18.23 -14.72
N THR A 103 27.19 19.36 -15.36
CA THR A 103 27.91 20.44 -14.73
C THR A 103 27.00 20.92 -13.58
N GLU A 104 27.50 20.84 -12.35
CA GLU A 104 26.86 21.59 -11.29
C GLU A 104 26.76 23.03 -11.77
N SER A 105 25.55 23.51 -12.01
CA SER A 105 25.34 24.92 -12.37
C SER A 105 25.94 25.72 -11.22
N LYS A 106 27.04 26.40 -11.48
CA LYS A 106 27.60 27.40 -10.54
C LYS A 106 26.46 28.35 -10.24
N LYS A 107 25.79 28.16 -9.12
CA LYS A 107 24.86 29.16 -8.57
C LYS A 107 25.65 30.45 -8.53
N LYS A 108 25.23 31.50 -9.30
CA LYS A 108 25.73 32.84 -9.11
C LYS A 108 25.80 33.08 -7.62
N PRO A 109 26.90 33.66 -7.09
CA PRO A 109 26.98 33.93 -5.66
C PRO A 109 25.85 34.90 -5.30
N VAL A 110 24.79 34.37 -4.79
CA VAL A 110 23.84 35.13 -4.00
C VAL A 110 24.63 35.59 -2.79
N LYS A 111 24.75 36.92 -2.60
CA LYS A 111 25.33 37.52 -1.38
C LYS A 111 24.94 36.66 -0.21
N LYS A 112 25.96 36.22 0.53
CA LYS A 112 25.84 35.46 1.76
C LYS A 112 25.07 36.32 2.77
N GLU A 113 23.76 36.38 2.64
CA GLU A 113 22.95 36.49 3.81
C GLU A 113 23.19 35.19 4.55
N THR A 114 23.72 35.26 5.74
CA THR A 114 23.94 34.15 6.64
C THR A 114 22.60 33.48 6.91
N ALA A 115 22.11 32.70 5.93
CA ALA A 115 21.03 31.78 6.18
C ALA A 115 21.54 30.82 7.25
N LYS A 116 21.11 31.05 8.47
CA LYS A 116 21.17 30.06 9.54
C LYS A 116 20.74 28.75 8.88
N LYS A 117 21.68 27.77 8.81
CA LYS A 117 21.42 26.36 8.49
C LYS A 117 20.04 26.07 9.08
N PRO A 118 19.01 25.65 8.30
CA PRO A 118 17.74 25.28 8.90
C PRO A 118 18.09 24.29 9.98
N ALA A 119 17.88 24.65 11.22
CA ALA A 119 18.09 23.74 12.33
C ALA A 119 17.28 22.50 11.95
N ALA A 120 17.95 21.36 11.85
CA ALA A 120 17.31 20.08 11.56
C ALA A 120 16.15 20.00 12.54
N THR A 121 14.93 20.24 12.06
CA THR A 121 13.74 20.18 12.90
C THR A 121 13.73 18.76 13.47
N LYS A 122 14.09 18.65 14.75
CA LYS A 122 14.12 17.37 15.45
C LYS A 122 12.72 16.79 15.29
N LYS A 123 12.60 15.75 14.45
CA LYS A 123 11.35 15.04 14.27
C LYS A 123 10.85 14.65 15.65
N LYS A 124 9.57 14.87 15.93
CA LYS A 124 8.95 14.49 17.20
C LYS A 124 8.19 13.17 17.00
N PRO A 125 8.11 12.31 18.04
CA PRO A 125 7.25 11.12 18.01
C PRO A 125 5.81 11.49 17.68
N PHE A 126 5.05 10.55 17.12
CA PHE A 126 3.63 10.76 16.90
C PHE A 126 2.90 10.99 18.22
N LYS A 127 2.00 11.95 18.24
CA LYS A 127 1.09 12.14 19.38
C LYS A 127 -0.09 11.19 19.20
N LEU A 128 0.00 10.00 19.82
CA LEU A 128 -1.04 8.98 19.73
C LEU A 128 -2.15 9.23 20.76
N LYS A 129 -3.40 9.19 20.32
CA LYS A 129 -4.60 9.20 21.16
C LYS A 129 -5.05 7.77 21.39
N TYR A 130 -5.20 7.38 22.66
CA TYR A 130 -5.59 6.03 23.04
C TYR A 130 -7.08 5.94 23.39
N ASN A 131 -7.74 4.93 22.87
CA ASN A 131 -9.01 4.42 23.37
C ASN A 131 -8.78 2.98 23.87
N ARG A 132 -9.29 2.66 25.06
CA ARG A 132 -9.11 1.36 25.73
C ARG A 132 -10.43 0.71 26.09
N ASP A 133 -11.46 0.98 25.29
CA ASP A 133 -12.76 0.33 25.46
C ASP A 133 -12.62 -1.14 25.09
N GLU A 134 -12.46 -2.00 26.12
CA GLU A 134 -12.36 -3.45 25.93
C GLU A 134 -13.65 -3.97 25.27
N VAL A 135 -13.49 -4.96 24.39
CA VAL A 135 -14.62 -5.65 23.77
C VAL A 135 -15.53 -6.26 24.84
N THR A 136 -16.82 -5.99 24.76
CA THR A 136 -17.82 -6.37 25.78
C THR A 136 -18.73 -7.51 25.36
N GLY A 137 -18.91 -7.75 24.05
CA GLY A 137 -19.81 -8.79 23.53
C GLY A 137 -19.39 -10.23 23.82
N TYR A 138 -18.13 -10.43 24.17
CA TYR A 138 -17.58 -11.68 24.69
C TYR A 138 -16.27 -11.44 25.43
N LYS A 139 -16.08 -12.11 26.57
CA LYS A 139 -14.83 -12.02 27.34
C LYS A 139 -13.84 -13.08 26.87
N LEU A 140 -12.82 -12.63 26.13
CA LEU A 140 -11.76 -13.51 25.65
C LEU A 140 -10.95 -14.09 26.84
N PRO A 141 -10.30 -15.25 26.67
CA PRO A 141 -9.53 -15.90 27.72
C PRO A 141 -8.44 -14.99 28.31
N LYS A 142 -8.21 -15.12 29.61
CA LYS A 142 -7.12 -14.42 30.30
C LYS A 142 -5.78 -15.08 30.00
N ARG A 143 -4.74 -14.25 29.95
CA ARG A 143 -3.34 -14.67 29.91
C ARG A 143 -2.71 -14.42 31.27
N GLY A 144 -2.15 -15.44 31.88
CA GLY A 144 -1.53 -15.35 33.20
C GLY A 144 -0.06 -14.91 33.19
N TYR A 145 0.47 -14.48 32.04
CA TYR A 145 1.87 -14.12 31.85
C TYR A 145 2.02 -12.97 30.84
N LYS A 146 3.21 -12.38 30.76
CA LYS A 146 3.52 -11.34 29.78
C LYS A 146 3.58 -11.92 28.38
N PRO A 147 3.16 -11.17 27.34
CA PRO A 147 3.45 -11.53 25.95
C PRO A 147 4.95 -11.76 25.73
N LYS A 148 5.30 -12.74 24.90
CA LYS A 148 6.69 -12.98 24.47
C LYS A 148 7.17 -11.97 23.42
N GLY A 149 6.27 -11.19 22.85
CA GLY A 149 6.54 -10.19 21.84
C GLY A 149 5.27 -9.66 21.19
N ILE A 150 5.46 -9.04 20.03
CA ILE A 150 4.38 -8.50 19.21
C ILE A 150 4.26 -9.27 17.90
N CYS A 151 3.06 -9.24 17.31
CA CYS A 151 2.81 -9.69 15.96
C CYS A 151 2.17 -8.54 15.16
N ILE A 152 2.83 -8.10 14.10
CA ILE A 152 2.34 -7.02 13.23
C ILE A 152 1.49 -7.60 12.11
N HIS A 153 0.32 -6.99 11.92
CA HIS A 153 -0.64 -7.32 10.89
C HIS A 153 -0.95 -6.12 10.00
N ASN A 154 -1.58 -6.39 8.86
CA ASN A 154 -2.34 -5.43 8.08
C ASN A 154 -3.79 -5.86 8.10
N ASP A 155 -4.69 -4.96 8.46
CA ASP A 155 -6.10 -5.23 8.78
C ASP A 155 -6.95 -5.73 7.59
N ALA A 156 -6.38 -5.82 6.40
CA ALA A 156 -7.08 -6.20 5.15
C ALA A 156 -8.43 -5.46 4.98
N SER A 157 -8.49 -4.20 5.43
CA SER A 157 -9.69 -3.40 5.51
C SER A 157 -9.44 -1.95 5.09
N SER A 158 -10.54 -1.23 4.86
CA SER A 158 -10.55 0.21 4.65
C SER A 158 -10.82 1.01 5.92
N LEU A 159 -11.06 0.33 7.04
CA LEU A 159 -11.48 0.96 8.29
C LEU A 159 -10.32 1.66 8.99
N THR A 160 -10.63 2.82 9.58
CA THR A 160 -9.72 3.47 10.54
C THR A 160 -9.75 2.75 11.89
N ALA A 161 -8.80 3.03 12.76
CA ALA A 161 -8.79 2.49 14.12
C ALA A 161 -10.05 2.89 14.93
N GLU A 162 -10.58 4.09 14.73
CA GLU A 162 -11.85 4.51 15.35
C GLU A 162 -13.05 3.71 14.81
N GLN A 163 -13.06 3.42 13.52
CA GLN A 163 -14.12 2.61 12.93
C GLN A 163 -14.03 1.15 13.37
N TRP A 164 -12.81 0.60 13.56
CA TRP A 164 -12.61 -0.69 14.17
C TRP A 164 -13.13 -0.75 15.60
N ARG A 165 -12.91 0.31 16.41
CA ARG A 165 -13.54 0.40 17.74
C ARG A 165 -15.05 0.27 17.65
N ASN A 166 -15.69 1.04 16.79
CA ASN A 166 -17.16 1.02 16.64
C ASN A 166 -17.68 -0.35 16.16
N ALA A 167 -16.90 -1.05 15.33
CA ALA A 167 -17.26 -2.38 14.84
C ALA A 167 -17.06 -3.50 15.88
N LEU A 168 -16.11 -3.35 16.80
CA LEU A 168 -15.69 -4.45 17.68
C LEU A 168 -16.15 -4.31 19.13
N VAL A 169 -16.33 -3.09 19.65
CA VAL A 169 -16.57 -2.87 21.10
C VAL A 169 -17.74 -3.69 21.64
N ASN A 170 -18.81 -3.83 20.89
CA ASN A 170 -19.99 -4.62 21.24
C ASN A 170 -20.20 -5.85 20.33
N ALA A 171 -19.14 -6.27 19.63
CA ALA A 171 -19.27 -7.37 18.67
C ALA A 171 -19.54 -8.70 19.40
N PRO A 172 -20.47 -9.53 18.89
CA PRO A 172 -20.75 -10.84 19.44
C PRO A 172 -19.59 -11.83 19.16
N LEU A 173 -19.58 -12.94 19.90
CA LEU A 173 -18.58 -14.00 19.77
C LEU A 173 -18.36 -14.42 18.30
N SER A 174 -19.41 -14.64 17.55
CA SER A 174 -19.33 -15.04 16.11
C SER A 174 -18.59 -14.06 15.21
N THR A 175 -18.48 -12.80 15.60
CA THR A 175 -17.67 -11.79 14.92
C THR A 175 -16.20 -11.87 15.37
N LEU A 176 -15.96 -12.04 16.67
CA LEU A 176 -14.62 -12.10 17.24
C LEU A 176 -13.88 -13.38 16.87
N GLU A 177 -14.58 -14.49 16.70
CA GLU A 177 -14.03 -15.78 16.24
C GLU A 177 -13.42 -15.70 14.82
N ARG A 178 -13.84 -14.74 13.99
CA ARG A 178 -13.24 -14.52 12.66
C ARG A 178 -11.87 -13.84 12.74
N GLY A 179 -11.51 -13.33 13.89
CA GLY A 179 -10.23 -12.71 14.19
C GLY A 179 -10.38 -11.41 14.97
N ILE A 180 -9.58 -11.26 16.00
CA ILE A 180 -9.45 -10.02 16.78
C ILE A 180 -8.01 -9.87 17.25
N ALA A 181 -7.40 -8.71 17.01
CA ALA A 181 -6.11 -8.32 17.54
C ALA A 181 -6.25 -7.48 18.82
N HIS A 182 -5.14 -7.24 19.49
CA HIS A 182 -5.15 -6.43 20.72
C HIS A 182 -5.29 -4.93 20.40
N SER A 183 -4.61 -4.43 19.36
CA SER A 183 -4.65 -3.02 18.99
C SER A 183 -4.82 -2.82 17.49
N TYR A 184 -5.53 -1.74 17.14
CA TYR A 184 -5.80 -1.25 15.80
C TYR A 184 -5.29 0.19 15.71
N ILE A 185 -4.48 0.52 14.69
CA ILE A 185 -3.74 1.79 14.65
C ILE A 185 -3.86 2.47 13.30
N SER A 186 -4.31 3.72 13.29
CA SER A 186 -4.27 4.64 12.16
C SER A 186 -4.53 6.09 12.57
N ASN A 187 -4.03 7.04 11.76
CA ASN A 187 -4.38 8.46 11.85
C ASN A 187 -4.17 9.10 13.24
N GLY A 188 -3.12 8.68 13.95
CA GLY A 188 -2.82 9.17 15.30
C GLY A 188 -3.70 8.55 16.41
N TYR A 189 -4.48 7.53 16.09
CA TYR A 189 -5.39 6.89 17.01
C TYR A 189 -5.01 5.41 17.22
N VAL A 190 -5.01 4.98 18.48
CA VAL A 190 -4.81 3.59 18.90
C VAL A 190 -6.09 3.12 19.59
N TYR A 191 -6.79 2.20 18.97
CA TYR A 191 -7.86 1.46 19.63
C TYR A 191 -7.26 0.19 20.23
N GLN A 192 -7.22 0.09 21.56
CA GLN A 192 -6.85 -1.11 22.28
C GLN A 192 -8.12 -1.90 22.60
N ALA A 193 -8.48 -2.84 21.71
CA ALA A 193 -9.66 -3.68 21.83
C ALA A 193 -9.55 -4.69 22.97
N LEU A 194 -8.33 -5.14 23.26
CA LEU A 194 -8.02 -6.10 24.31
C LEU A 194 -6.79 -5.65 25.11
N PRO A 195 -6.85 -5.69 26.44
CA PRO A 195 -5.66 -5.50 27.25
C PRO A 195 -4.65 -6.65 27.06
N GLU A 196 -3.39 -6.40 27.35
CA GLU A 196 -2.30 -7.37 27.20
C GLU A 196 -2.49 -8.68 27.98
N GLY A 197 -3.33 -8.65 29.02
CA GLY A 197 -3.69 -9.80 29.83
C GLY A 197 -4.76 -10.72 29.21
N ARG A 198 -5.25 -10.42 28.01
CA ARG A 198 -6.16 -11.28 27.24
C ARG A 198 -5.41 -12.05 26.16
N VAL A 199 -5.96 -13.19 25.77
CA VAL A 199 -5.56 -13.92 24.58
C VAL A 199 -6.39 -13.39 23.41
N ALA A 200 -5.74 -12.89 22.36
CA ALA A 200 -6.41 -12.47 21.14
C ALA A 200 -6.40 -13.62 20.11
N TRP A 201 -7.35 -13.59 19.18
CA TRP A 201 -7.44 -14.58 18.09
C TRP A 201 -7.03 -13.93 16.77
N HIS A 202 -5.73 -13.77 16.57
CA HIS A 202 -5.23 -12.95 15.45
C HIS A 202 -4.27 -13.67 14.50
N THR A 203 -3.86 -14.92 14.83
CA THR A 203 -2.86 -15.62 14.00
C THR A 203 -3.34 -16.96 13.46
N ALA A 204 -4.58 -17.37 13.75
CA ALA A 204 -5.09 -18.72 13.48
C ALA A 204 -4.15 -19.84 13.98
N ASN A 205 -3.37 -19.56 15.04
CA ASN A 205 -2.37 -20.45 15.61
C ASN A 205 -2.30 -20.26 17.13
N ASN A 206 -2.26 -21.36 17.87
CA ASN A 206 -2.27 -21.31 19.34
C ASN A 206 -1.07 -20.60 19.95
N ASP A 207 0.13 -20.80 19.40
CA ASP A 207 1.33 -20.11 19.91
C ASP A 207 1.25 -18.61 19.66
N GLY A 208 0.90 -18.22 18.43
CA GLY A 208 0.74 -16.82 18.06
C GLY A 208 -0.32 -16.12 18.90
N ASN A 209 -1.51 -16.73 19.05
CA ASN A 209 -2.62 -16.17 19.81
C ASN A 209 -2.31 -16.02 21.31
N LYS A 210 -1.71 -17.06 21.92
CA LYS A 210 -1.42 -17.08 23.35
C LYS A 210 -0.21 -16.22 23.73
N ASN A 211 0.81 -16.15 22.88
CA ASN A 211 2.12 -15.62 23.27
C ASN A 211 2.43 -14.23 22.72
N TYR A 212 1.72 -13.77 21.69
CA TYR A 212 2.05 -12.49 21.06
C TYR A 212 0.92 -11.48 21.15
N TYR A 213 1.29 -10.22 21.21
CA TYR A 213 0.37 -9.09 21.21
C TYR A 213 0.16 -8.64 19.76
N GLY A 214 -1.05 -8.82 19.24
CA GLY A 214 -1.39 -8.46 17.86
C GLY A 214 -1.59 -6.96 17.70
N ILE A 215 -0.96 -6.37 16.69
CA ILE A 215 -1.11 -4.97 16.28
C ILE A 215 -1.52 -4.92 14.82
N GLU A 216 -2.69 -4.36 14.52
CA GLU A 216 -3.19 -4.13 13.17
C GLU A 216 -2.81 -2.72 12.68
N VAL A 217 -2.09 -2.66 11.58
CA VAL A 217 -1.93 -1.42 10.79
C VAL A 217 -3.19 -1.26 9.95
N CYS A 218 -4.03 -0.29 10.31
CA CYS A 218 -5.35 -0.11 9.72
C CYS A 218 -5.31 0.60 8.35
N GLN A 219 -6.43 0.51 7.63
CA GLN A 219 -6.63 1.08 6.29
C GLN A 219 -5.69 0.48 5.23
N SER A 220 -5.26 -0.76 5.41
CA SER A 220 -4.29 -1.40 4.52
C SER A 220 -4.82 -1.54 3.08
N MET A 221 -6.14 -1.55 2.88
CA MET A 221 -6.76 -1.67 1.56
C MET A 221 -7.08 -0.33 0.89
N ARG A 222 -7.00 0.79 1.62
CA ARG A 222 -7.51 2.06 1.09
C ARG A 222 -6.60 3.26 1.25
N ALA A 223 -5.85 3.37 2.33
CA ALA A 223 -4.97 4.51 2.53
C ALA A 223 -4.04 4.69 1.32
N THR A 224 -3.66 5.92 0.99
CA THR A 224 -2.53 6.13 0.08
C THR A 224 -1.28 5.50 0.69
N ASP A 225 -0.25 5.21 -0.13
CA ASP A 225 1.00 4.66 0.40
C ASP A 225 1.58 5.54 1.51
N LYS A 226 1.52 6.86 1.33
CA LYS A 226 1.97 7.81 2.34
C LYS A 226 1.20 7.65 3.65
N GLN A 227 -0.13 7.62 3.60
CA GLN A 227 -0.97 7.45 4.80
C GLN A 227 -0.74 6.10 5.47
N PHE A 228 -0.64 5.02 4.66
CA PHE A 228 -0.38 3.69 5.20
C PHE A 228 0.98 3.62 5.89
N LEU A 229 2.04 4.16 5.27
CA LEU A 229 3.36 4.22 5.87
C LEU A 229 3.40 5.07 7.15
N GLU A 230 2.59 6.14 7.23
CA GLU A 230 2.41 6.91 8.46
C GLU A 230 1.69 6.09 9.55
N ASN A 231 0.64 5.33 9.19
CA ASN A 231 -0.04 4.42 10.11
C ASN A 231 0.89 3.30 10.60
N GLU A 232 1.69 2.75 9.71
CA GLU A 232 2.69 1.72 10.01
C GLU A 232 3.75 2.25 10.99
N GLN A 233 4.25 3.47 10.80
CA GLN A 233 5.18 4.10 11.74
C GLN A 233 4.55 4.33 13.11
N GLN A 234 3.26 4.66 13.18
CA GLN A 234 2.53 4.77 14.45
C GLN A 234 2.43 3.41 15.14
N ALA A 235 2.20 2.33 14.37
CA ALA A 235 2.21 0.97 14.88
C ALA A 235 3.60 0.55 15.40
N PHE A 236 4.68 0.96 14.74
CA PHE A 236 6.06 0.71 15.22
C PHE A 236 6.37 1.48 16.51
N GLN A 237 5.88 2.71 16.64
CA GLN A 237 6.00 3.48 17.89
C GLN A 237 5.26 2.79 19.04
N GLU A 238 4.05 2.29 18.80
CA GLU A 238 3.28 1.53 19.80
C GLU A 238 3.96 0.19 20.13
N ALA A 239 4.45 -0.53 19.13
CA ALA A 239 5.20 -1.77 19.31
C ALA A 239 6.44 -1.56 20.19
N ALA A 240 7.20 -0.49 19.95
CA ALA A 240 8.35 -0.12 20.77
C ALA A 240 7.95 0.19 22.20
N ARG A 241 6.84 0.92 22.41
CA ARG A 241 6.29 1.23 23.71
C ARG A 241 5.93 -0.04 24.49
N MET A 242 5.29 -1.01 23.84
CA MET A 242 4.89 -2.26 24.47
C MET A 242 6.09 -3.15 24.79
N LEU A 243 7.03 -3.33 23.88
CA LEU A 243 8.26 -4.09 24.13
C LEU A 243 9.07 -3.48 25.29
N LYS A 244 9.17 -2.14 25.34
CA LYS A 244 9.85 -1.44 26.44
C LYS A 244 9.14 -1.65 27.77
N LYS A 245 7.82 -1.58 27.82
CA LYS A 245 7.00 -1.87 28.99
C LYS A 245 7.27 -3.27 29.55
N TRP A 246 7.40 -4.26 28.64
CA TRP A 246 7.66 -5.66 29.06
C TRP A 246 9.16 -5.95 29.30
N LYS A 247 10.05 -5.01 29.04
CA LYS A 247 11.51 -5.17 29.10
C LYS A 247 11.99 -6.27 28.14
N LEU A 248 11.41 -6.35 26.94
CA LEU A 248 11.78 -7.29 25.89
C LEU A 248 12.72 -6.62 24.88
N PRO A 249 13.74 -7.32 24.36
CA PRO A 249 14.60 -6.79 23.31
C PRO A 249 13.82 -6.67 22.00
N VAL A 250 14.31 -5.84 21.07
CA VAL A 250 13.75 -5.71 19.72
C VAL A 250 14.57 -6.59 18.77
N ASN A 251 14.07 -7.78 18.48
CA ASN A 251 14.72 -8.76 17.61
C ASN A 251 13.72 -9.66 16.90
N ARG A 252 14.19 -10.61 16.08
CA ARG A 252 13.33 -11.51 15.29
C ARG A 252 12.45 -12.45 16.13
N ASN A 253 12.74 -12.66 17.42
CA ASN A 253 11.94 -13.51 18.30
C ASN A 253 10.76 -12.71 18.92
N THR A 254 10.96 -11.43 19.16
CA THR A 254 9.99 -10.54 19.82
C THR A 254 9.18 -9.71 18.83
N VAL A 255 9.63 -9.59 17.58
CA VAL A 255 8.91 -8.94 16.47
C VAL A 255 8.57 -10.01 15.44
N ARG A 256 7.29 -10.34 15.36
CA ARG A 256 6.76 -11.39 14.48
C ARG A 256 5.77 -10.80 13.49
N ILE A 257 5.49 -11.53 12.43
CA ILE A 257 4.44 -11.23 11.44
C ILE A 257 3.48 -12.41 11.33
N HIS A 258 2.24 -12.15 10.92
CA HIS A 258 1.19 -13.17 10.90
C HIS A 258 1.56 -14.41 10.06
N SER A 259 2.17 -14.21 8.89
CA SER A 259 2.56 -15.31 7.99
C SER A 259 3.59 -16.30 8.58
N GLU A 260 4.19 -16.00 9.73
CA GLU A 260 5.05 -16.96 10.44
C GLU A 260 4.22 -18.04 11.17
N PHE A 261 2.96 -17.74 11.53
CA PHE A 261 2.10 -18.59 12.33
C PHE A 261 1.10 -19.41 11.50
N SER A 262 0.64 -18.86 10.38
CA SER A 262 -0.35 -19.50 9.52
C SER A 262 -0.11 -19.18 8.05
N ALA A 263 -0.78 -19.92 7.16
CA ALA A 263 -0.69 -19.72 5.71
C ALA A 263 -1.51 -18.49 5.30
N THR A 264 -0.90 -17.31 5.33
CA THR A 264 -1.51 -16.03 5.01
C THR A 264 -0.52 -15.10 4.30
N GLN A 265 -1.04 -14.15 3.54
CA GLN A 265 -0.26 -13.05 2.95
C GLN A 265 0.04 -11.92 3.96
N CYS A 266 -0.61 -11.92 5.13
CA CYS A 266 -0.47 -10.83 6.11
C CYS A 266 0.96 -10.78 6.70
N PRO A 267 1.58 -9.62 6.71
CA PRO A 267 1.10 -8.26 6.42
C PRO A 267 1.28 -7.88 4.93
N HIS A 268 0.25 -8.10 4.12
CA HIS A 268 0.29 -8.06 2.65
C HIS A 268 0.77 -6.72 2.08
N ARG A 269 0.30 -5.59 2.61
CA ARG A 269 0.68 -4.26 2.10
C ARG A 269 2.09 -3.87 2.52
N SER A 270 2.48 -4.19 3.74
CA SER A 270 3.86 -4.00 4.19
C SER A 270 4.83 -4.83 3.36
N LEU A 271 4.50 -6.10 3.07
CA LEU A 271 5.28 -6.97 2.18
C LEU A 271 5.38 -6.39 0.77
N ALA A 272 4.29 -5.85 0.23
CA ALA A 272 4.29 -5.19 -1.08
C ALA A 272 5.19 -3.96 -1.11
N LEU A 273 5.08 -3.08 -0.11
CA LEU A 273 5.79 -1.80 -0.08
C LEU A 273 7.29 -1.94 0.26
N HIS A 274 7.65 -2.86 1.16
CA HIS A 274 9.04 -2.97 1.64
C HIS A 274 9.81 -4.15 1.07
N CYS A 275 9.11 -5.18 0.59
CA CYS A 275 9.75 -6.37 0.04
C CYS A 275 9.45 -6.60 -1.45
N ASN A 276 8.58 -5.76 -2.05
CA ASN A 276 8.07 -5.94 -3.41
C ASN A 276 7.41 -7.32 -3.60
N TYR A 277 6.75 -7.82 -2.55
CA TYR A 277 6.11 -9.12 -2.56
C TYR A 277 4.58 -8.95 -2.60
N THR A 278 3.98 -9.28 -3.74
CA THR A 278 2.53 -9.11 -4.02
C THR A 278 1.80 -10.41 -4.28
N SER A 279 2.47 -11.55 -4.08
CA SER A 279 1.86 -12.87 -4.28
C SER A 279 0.69 -13.11 -3.32
N SER A 280 -0.30 -13.86 -3.78
CA SER A 280 -1.42 -14.33 -2.97
C SER A 280 -1.05 -15.47 -2.00
N TYR A 281 0.17 -15.97 -2.08
CA TYR A 281 0.68 -17.05 -1.23
C TYR A 281 1.44 -16.50 -0.01
N ARG A 282 1.66 -17.38 0.96
CA ARG A 282 2.55 -17.10 2.09
C ARG A 282 3.93 -16.71 1.58
N ALA A 283 4.50 -15.65 2.15
CA ALA A 283 5.83 -15.19 1.77
C ALA A 283 6.90 -16.25 2.11
N PRO A 284 7.88 -16.50 1.21
CA PRO A 284 9.01 -17.35 1.51
C PRO A 284 9.88 -16.79 2.65
N GLN A 285 10.67 -17.63 3.29
CA GLN A 285 11.36 -17.29 4.54
C GLN A 285 12.35 -16.14 4.40
N ASP A 286 13.00 -15.99 3.28
CA ASP A 286 13.91 -14.86 2.99
C ASP A 286 13.15 -13.53 2.93
N VAL A 287 11.97 -13.50 2.30
CA VAL A 287 11.07 -12.34 2.25
C VAL A 287 10.54 -12.02 3.65
N VAL A 288 10.14 -13.03 4.42
CA VAL A 288 9.73 -12.89 5.84
C VAL A 288 10.87 -12.29 6.65
N ASN A 289 12.09 -12.79 6.50
CA ASN A 289 13.26 -12.27 7.20
C ASN A 289 13.54 -10.80 6.83
N LYS A 290 13.50 -10.45 5.55
CA LYS A 290 13.67 -9.09 5.06
C LYS A 290 12.62 -8.14 5.65
N MET A 291 11.35 -8.58 5.66
CA MET A 291 10.27 -7.79 6.25
C MET A 291 10.48 -7.55 7.74
N LYS A 292 10.84 -8.58 8.49
CA LYS A 292 11.13 -8.48 9.92
C LYS A 292 12.33 -7.59 10.20
N ASP A 293 13.40 -7.67 9.42
CA ASP A 293 14.56 -6.80 9.61
C ASP A 293 14.22 -5.33 9.42
N TYR A 294 13.36 -5.02 8.43
CA TYR A 294 12.84 -3.67 8.28
C TYR A 294 12.02 -3.25 9.51
N PHE A 295 11.04 -4.05 9.95
CA PHE A 295 10.23 -3.75 11.13
C PHE A 295 11.09 -3.56 12.38
N ILE A 296 12.04 -4.47 12.61
CA ILE A 296 12.98 -4.40 13.74
C ILE A 296 13.78 -3.09 13.71
N SER A 297 14.28 -2.68 12.55
CA SER A 297 15.05 -1.44 12.41
C SER A 297 14.24 -0.21 12.81
N GLN A 298 12.96 -0.17 12.39
CA GLN A 298 12.06 0.94 12.68
C GLN A 298 11.63 0.94 14.16
N ILE A 299 11.18 -0.20 14.67
CA ILE A 299 10.76 -0.37 16.07
C ILE A 299 11.91 -0.09 17.03
N LYS A 300 13.13 -0.56 16.68
CA LYS A 300 14.32 -0.32 17.52
C LYS A 300 14.67 1.16 17.62
N ALA A 301 14.52 1.91 16.55
CA ALA A 301 14.72 3.36 16.59
C ALA A 301 13.80 4.01 17.63
N TYR A 302 12.50 3.72 17.59
CA TYR A 302 11.54 4.23 18.60
C TYR A 302 11.84 3.71 20.01
N TYR A 303 12.23 2.45 20.14
CA TYR A 303 12.62 1.84 21.42
C TYR A 303 13.81 2.57 22.06
N ASP A 304 14.78 2.99 21.25
CA ASP A 304 15.98 3.74 21.67
C ASP A 304 15.70 5.26 21.79
N GLY A 305 14.45 5.71 21.69
CA GLY A 305 14.07 7.13 21.79
C GLY A 305 14.45 7.96 20.56
N LYS A 306 14.74 7.31 19.43
CA LYS A 306 15.06 7.95 18.14
C LYS A 306 13.84 7.89 17.24
N ILE A 307 13.81 8.74 16.20
CA ILE A 307 12.80 8.67 15.15
C ILE A 307 13.46 8.14 13.89
N PRO A 308 12.90 7.10 13.23
CA PRO A 308 13.50 6.54 12.03
C PRO A 308 13.74 7.61 10.96
N THR A 309 14.91 7.54 10.32
CA THR A 309 15.23 8.40 9.17
C THR A 309 14.38 7.99 7.96
N GLY A 310 13.77 8.96 7.30
CA GLY A 310 12.85 8.71 6.18
C GLY A 310 11.36 8.83 6.53
N THR A 311 11.02 8.95 7.81
CA THR A 311 9.65 9.22 8.25
C THR A 311 9.32 10.70 8.05
N THR A 312 8.47 11.02 7.09
CA THR A 312 7.95 12.39 6.93
C THR A 312 6.83 12.59 7.94
N VAL A 313 7.18 13.08 9.12
CA VAL A 313 6.17 13.57 10.08
C VAL A 313 5.83 15.00 9.66
N THR A 314 4.85 15.16 8.81
CA THR A 314 4.14 16.43 8.71
C THR A 314 3.16 16.45 9.87
N THR A 315 3.44 17.28 10.88
CA THR A 315 2.43 17.69 11.85
C THR A 315 1.41 18.57 11.13
N SER A 316 0.55 17.98 10.34
CA SER A 316 -0.67 18.63 9.91
C SER A 316 -1.73 18.33 10.98
N LYS A 317 -2.13 19.39 11.69
CA LYS A 317 -3.45 19.54 12.31
C LYS A 317 -4.45 18.83 11.38
N PRO A 318 -5.45 18.08 11.86
CA PRO A 318 -6.43 17.48 10.98
C PRO A 318 -7.04 18.57 10.11
N SER A 319 -6.52 18.71 8.92
CA SER A 319 -7.14 19.54 7.90
C SER A 319 -8.37 18.78 7.46
N LYS A 320 -9.52 19.39 7.70
CA LYS A 320 -10.77 19.18 6.97
C LYS A 320 -10.39 18.75 5.54
N PRO A 321 -10.99 17.70 4.97
CA PRO A 321 -10.65 17.25 3.63
C PRO A 321 -10.66 18.46 2.69
N SER A 322 -9.50 18.82 2.18
CA SER A 322 -9.41 19.84 1.14
C SER A 322 -10.05 19.25 -0.11
N ALA A 323 -11.25 19.71 -0.39
CA ALA A 323 -11.83 19.59 -1.69
C ALA A 323 -10.95 20.40 -2.65
N ASN A 324 -10.14 19.72 -3.44
CA ASN A 324 -9.69 20.24 -4.72
C ASN A 324 -9.05 19.12 -5.55
N THR A 325 -9.83 18.51 -6.37
CA THR A 325 -9.79 18.55 -7.84
C THR A 325 -11.18 18.15 -8.29
N THR A 326 -11.92 19.12 -8.74
CA THR A 326 -13.24 19.00 -9.34
C THR A 326 -13.12 18.31 -10.70
N ALA A 327 -13.05 16.96 -10.68
CA ALA A 327 -13.74 16.25 -11.73
C ALA A 327 -15.24 16.38 -11.38
N LYS A 328 -16.00 17.09 -12.19
CA LYS A 328 -17.47 17.19 -12.03
C LYS A 328 -18.04 15.79 -11.79
N THR A 329 -18.52 15.54 -10.56
CA THR A 329 -19.26 14.32 -10.25
C THR A 329 -20.44 14.27 -11.23
N PRO A 330 -20.62 13.18 -12.00
CA PRO A 330 -21.75 13.09 -12.91
C PRO A 330 -23.06 13.30 -12.14
N SER A 331 -24.01 13.98 -12.74
CA SER A 331 -25.31 14.28 -12.12
C SER A 331 -25.93 13.02 -11.50
N GLY A 332 -26.34 13.09 -10.24
CA GLY A 332 -26.96 11.99 -9.49
C GLY A 332 -26.02 11.07 -8.70
N TRP A 333 -24.69 11.16 -8.89
CA TRP A 333 -23.73 10.41 -8.08
C TRP A 333 -23.35 11.17 -6.82
N LYS A 334 -23.16 10.43 -5.72
CA LYS A 334 -22.65 10.91 -4.44
C LYS A 334 -21.36 10.19 -4.11
N THR A 335 -20.55 10.77 -3.25
CA THR A 335 -19.36 10.11 -2.72
C THR A 335 -19.54 9.90 -1.22
N ASN A 336 -19.43 8.66 -0.75
CA ASN A 336 -19.51 8.40 0.68
C ASN A 336 -18.16 8.70 1.37
N SER A 337 -18.13 8.59 2.69
CA SER A 337 -16.91 8.79 3.51
C SER A 337 -15.76 7.85 3.15
N TYR A 338 -16.04 6.79 2.40
CA TYR A 338 -15.05 5.82 1.90
C TYR A 338 -14.54 6.14 0.49
N GLY A 339 -14.95 7.27 -0.12
CA GLY A 339 -14.59 7.66 -1.49
C GLY A 339 -15.25 6.79 -2.56
N ILE A 340 -16.23 5.98 -2.19
CA ILE A 340 -17.01 5.19 -3.13
C ILE A 340 -18.02 6.13 -3.79
N LEU A 341 -17.98 6.23 -5.11
CA LEU A 341 -19.05 6.87 -5.87
C LEU A 341 -20.26 5.95 -5.86
N TYR A 342 -21.42 6.46 -5.45
CA TYR A 342 -22.65 5.68 -5.39
C TYR A 342 -23.87 6.51 -5.81
N LYS A 343 -24.88 5.81 -6.25
CA LYS A 343 -26.24 6.36 -6.48
C LYS A 343 -27.26 5.30 -6.15
N ALA A 344 -28.42 5.72 -5.66
CA ALA A 344 -29.58 4.84 -5.58
C ALA A 344 -30.05 4.52 -7.01
N GLU A 345 -30.27 3.24 -7.28
CA GLU A 345 -30.79 2.74 -8.55
C GLU A 345 -31.49 1.41 -8.28
N HIS A 346 -32.76 1.35 -8.59
CA HIS A 346 -33.57 0.15 -8.43
C HIS A 346 -33.75 -0.51 -9.79
N ALA A 347 -33.15 -1.67 -9.98
CA ALA A 347 -33.26 -2.46 -11.20
C ALA A 347 -32.95 -3.93 -10.89
N SER A 348 -33.09 -4.79 -11.87
CA SER A 348 -32.65 -6.18 -11.76
C SER A 348 -31.41 -6.44 -12.61
N PHE A 349 -30.62 -7.42 -12.21
CA PHE A 349 -29.43 -7.87 -12.95
C PHE A 349 -29.41 -9.39 -13.06
N THR A 350 -29.20 -9.88 -14.30
CA THR A 350 -29.09 -11.31 -14.62
C THR A 350 -27.76 -11.58 -15.32
N PRO A 351 -26.82 -12.34 -14.70
CA PRO A 351 -25.55 -12.71 -15.33
C PRO A 351 -25.74 -13.47 -16.65
N THR A 352 -24.92 -13.15 -17.64
CA THR A 352 -24.74 -13.91 -18.88
C THR A 352 -23.43 -14.69 -18.91
N VAL A 353 -22.55 -14.46 -17.94
CA VAL A 353 -21.34 -15.24 -17.65
C VAL A 353 -21.70 -16.41 -16.71
N ASP A 354 -20.82 -17.38 -16.57
CA ASP A 354 -21.12 -18.61 -15.82
C ASP A 354 -21.47 -18.33 -14.36
N PHE A 355 -20.70 -17.46 -13.70
CA PHE A 355 -21.04 -16.95 -12.37
C PHE A 355 -20.27 -15.65 -12.07
N ILE A 356 -20.75 -14.90 -11.07
CA ILE A 356 -20.10 -13.73 -10.52
C ILE A 356 -20.08 -13.85 -8.98
N TYR A 357 -18.92 -13.70 -8.36
CA TYR A 357 -18.83 -13.68 -6.90
C TYR A 357 -19.47 -12.43 -6.31
N THR A 358 -20.25 -12.63 -5.24
CA THR A 358 -20.71 -11.55 -4.37
C THR A 358 -19.72 -11.35 -3.22
N ARG A 359 -19.69 -10.14 -2.67
CA ARG A 359 -18.81 -9.75 -1.59
C ARG A 359 -19.61 -9.24 -0.39
N SER A 360 -19.11 -9.49 0.81
CA SER A 360 -19.56 -8.83 2.03
C SER A 360 -18.74 -7.56 2.29
N VAL A 361 -19.14 -6.75 3.25
CA VAL A 361 -18.44 -5.56 3.76
C VAL A 361 -18.40 -4.36 2.80
N GLY A 362 -18.33 -4.55 1.48
CA GLY A 362 -18.27 -3.43 0.53
C GLY A 362 -17.95 -3.84 -0.91
N PRO A 363 -17.99 -2.90 -1.86
CA PRO A 363 -17.80 -3.15 -3.29
C PRO A 363 -16.31 -3.24 -3.65
N SER A 364 -15.61 -4.29 -3.19
CA SER A 364 -14.23 -4.59 -3.56
C SER A 364 -14.03 -6.08 -3.76
N ARG A 365 -13.27 -6.44 -4.78
CA ARG A 365 -12.87 -7.83 -5.04
C ARG A 365 -11.99 -8.42 -3.95
N GLN A 366 -11.39 -7.57 -3.13
CA GLN A 366 -10.57 -7.96 -2.00
C GLN A 366 -11.38 -8.33 -0.76
N ASN A 367 -12.65 -7.92 -0.72
CA ASN A 367 -13.54 -8.26 0.38
C ASN A 367 -13.92 -9.75 0.37
N PRO A 368 -14.25 -10.34 1.54
CA PRO A 368 -14.63 -11.74 1.63
C PRO A 368 -15.77 -12.09 0.67
N ILE A 369 -15.68 -13.26 0.06
CA ILE A 369 -16.75 -13.82 -0.76
C ILE A 369 -17.95 -14.11 0.15
N ALA A 370 -19.11 -13.53 -0.21
CA ALA A 370 -20.37 -13.79 0.48
C ALA A 370 -21.17 -14.91 -0.20
N GLY A 371 -20.89 -15.17 -1.48
CA GLY A 371 -21.56 -16.17 -2.30
C GLY A 371 -21.25 -15.93 -3.77
N GLN A 372 -22.05 -16.52 -4.63
CA GLN A 372 -21.96 -16.35 -6.08
C GLN A 372 -23.34 -16.36 -6.73
N LEU A 373 -23.49 -15.62 -7.83
CA LEU A 373 -24.68 -15.60 -8.65
C LEU A 373 -24.34 -16.27 -9.98
N TYR A 374 -25.13 -17.27 -10.35
CA TYR A 374 -24.90 -18.04 -11.57
C TYR A 374 -25.63 -17.44 -12.78
N ARG A 375 -25.22 -17.83 -13.97
CA ARG A 375 -25.87 -17.48 -15.25
C ARG A 375 -27.38 -17.70 -15.16
N GLY A 376 -28.14 -16.70 -15.56
CA GLY A 376 -29.59 -16.74 -15.57
C GLY A 376 -30.30 -16.48 -14.25
N GLN A 377 -29.58 -16.47 -13.13
CA GLN A 377 -30.16 -16.07 -11.85
C GLN A 377 -30.32 -14.55 -11.79
N THR A 378 -31.48 -14.08 -11.37
CA THR A 378 -31.81 -12.65 -11.32
C THR A 378 -31.81 -12.16 -9.87
N ILE A 379 -31.20 -11.01 -9.64
CA ILE A 379 -31.32 -10.26 -8.39
C ILE A 379 -31.89 -8.88 -8.64
N ASN A 380 -32.62 -8.35 -7.65
CA ASN A 380 -32.98 -6.95 -7.60
C ASN A 380 -31.98 -6.21 -6.72
N TYR A 381 -31.45 -5.08 -7.19
CA TYR A 381 -30.53 -4.24 -6.45
C TYR A 381 -31.09 -2.85 -6.21
N SER A 382 -30.56 -2.16 -5.21
CA SER A 382 -31.03 -0.84 -4.78
C SER A 382 -29.99 0.26 -4.89
N GLU A 383 -28.75 -0.09 -5.18
CA GLU A 383 -27.66 0.89 -5.27
C GLU A 383 -26.60 0.43 -6.27
N VAL A 384 -26.04 1.38 -7.00
CA VAL A 384 -24.89 1.21 -7.89
C VAL A 384 -23.71 1.96 -7.32
N GLN A 385 -22.53 1.32 -7.30
CA GLN A 385 -21.28 1.92 -6.85
C GLN A 385 -20.19 1.82 -7.94
N LYS A 386 -19.25 2.78 -7.90
CA LYS A 386 -18.01 2.72 -8.69
C LYS A 386 -16.84 2.68 -7.71
N PHE A 387 -16.14 1.56 -7.68
CA PHE A 387 -15.00 1.33 -6.80
C PHE A 387 -14.16 0.14 -7.30
N ASP A 388 -12.89 0.06 -6.89
CA ASP A 388 -11.99 -1.06 -7.19
C ASP A 388 -12.00 -1.45 -8.69
N SER A 389 -11.90 -0.43 -9.57
CA SER A 389 -11.92 -0.57 -11.03
C SER A 389 -13.17 -1.27 -11.62
N HIS A 390 -14.27 -1.29 -10.88
CA HIS A 390 -15.53 -1.92 -11.30
C HIS A 390 -16.75 -1.03 -11.00
N VAL A 391 -17.81 -1.30 -11.73
CA VAL A 391 -19.16 -0.89 -11.35
C VAL A 391 -19.79 -2.06 -10.60
N TRP A 392 -20.30 -1.78 -9.43
CA TRP A 392 -20.90 -2.73 -8.50
C TRP A 392 -22.38 -2.44 -8.32
N VAL A 393 -23.13 -3.46 -8.00
CA VAL A 393 -24.50 -3.35 -7.50
C VAL A 393 -24.58 -3.93 -6.09
N SER A 394 -25.50 -3.42 -5.29
CA SER A 394 -25.72 -3.96 -3.94
C SER A 394 -27.19 -4.12 -3.61
N TRP A 395 -27.48 -5.13 -2.80
CA TRP A 395 -28.81 -5.43 -2.30
C TRP A 395 -28.73 -6.08 -0.91
N LYS A 396 -29.83 -6.11 -0.21
CA LYS A 396 -29.96 -6.88 1.04
C LYS A 396 -30.46 -8.28 0.74
N THR A 397 -29.79 -9.27 1.31
CA THR A 397 -30.28 -10.67 1.31
C THR A 397 -31.50 -10.79 2.23
N ASN A 398 -32.20 -11.94 2.17
CA ASN A 398 -33.30 -12.25 3.08
C ASN A 398 -32.89 -12.21 4.58
N ALA A 399 -31.62 -12.45 4.88
CA ALA A 399 -31.03 -12.31 6.22
C ALA A 399 -30.69 -10.87 6.61
N GLY A 400 -31.04 -9.86 5.78
CA GLY A 400 -30.76 -8.45 6.04
C GLY A 400 -29.30 -8.02 5.78
N ILE A 401 -28.45 -8.93 5.29
CA ILE A 401 -27.02 -8.67 5.02
C ILE A 401 -26.90 -7.96 3.67
N THR A 402 -26.19 -6.83 3.62
CA THR A 402 -25.87 -6.17 2.36
C THR A 402 -24.73 -6.92 1.67
N VAL A 403 -24.94 -7.30 0.41
CA VAL A 403 -23.95 -7.91 -0.47
C VAL A 403 -23.70 -7.05 -1.69
N TYR A 404 -22.52 -7.16 -2.26
CA TYR A 404 -22.02 -6.37 -3.37
C TYR A 404 -21.54 -7.30 -4.48
N MET A 405 -21.83 -6.95 -5.73
CA MET A 405 -21.44 -7.74 -6.89
C MET A 405 -20.94 -6.84 -8.01
N PRO A 406 -19.76 -7.10 -8.59
CA PRO A 406 -19.32 -6.35 -9.76
C PRO A 406 -20.08 -6.80 -10.99
N ILE A 407 -20.46 -5.84 -11.85
CA ILE A 407 -21.25 -6.12 -13.06
C ILE A 407 -20.55 -5.74 -14.36
N ARG A 408 -19.49 -4.97 -14.28
CA ARG A 408 -18.57 -4.61 -15.36
C ARG A 408 -17.32 -3.92 -14.83
N THR A 409 -16.29 -3.81 -15.66
CA THR A 409 -15.10 -2.99 -15.35
C THR A 409 -15.39 -1.49 -15.51
N TRP A 410 -14.63 -0.68 -14.79
CA TRP A 410 -14.62 0.78 -14.85
C TRP A 410 -13.21 1.32 -14.65
N ASN A 411 -12.79 2.22 -15.52
CA ASN A 411 -11.53 2.92 -15.37
C ASN A 411 -11.80 4.30 -14.75
N ALA A 412 -11.34 4.50 -13.52
CA ALA A 412 -11.58 5.73 -12.76
C ALA A 412 -10.92 6.97 -13.37
N GLN A 413 -9.82 6.81 -14.08
CA GLN A 413 -9.05 7.92 -14.67
C GLN A 413 -9.66 8.42 -15.97
N THR A 414 -10.18 7.51 -16.78
CA THR A 414 -10.75 7.84 -18.11
C THR A 414 -12.26 7.88 -18.13
N GLY A 415 -12.93 7.39 -17.08
CA GLY A 415 -14.38 7.19 -17.04
C GLY A 415 -14.89 6.03 -17.91
N LYS A 416 -14.01 5.37 -18.69
CA LYS A 416 -14.38 4.26 -19.57
C LYS A 416 -14.93 3.08 -18.81
N MET A 417 -15.98 2.49 -19.34
CA MET A 417 -16.63 1.30 -18.81
C MET A 417 -16.50 0.14 -19.80
N GLY A 418 -16.21 -1.05 -19.28
CA GLY A 418 -16.25 -2.28 -20.07
C GLY A 418 -17.70 -2.76 -20.34
N PRO A 419 -17.85 -3.85 -21.09
CA PRO A 419 -19.15 -4.46 -21.33
C PRO A 419 -19.76 -4.98 -20.02
N PHE A 420 -21.08 -5.05 -19.95
CA PHE A 420 -21.77 -5.71 -18.86
C PHE A 420 -21.55 -7.22 -18.90
N TRP A 421 -21.45 -7.83 -17.73
CA TRP A 421 -21.38 -9.29 -17.57
C TRP A 421 -22.76 -9.94 -17.43
N GLY A 422 -23.79 -9.19 -17.77
CA GLY A 422 -25.20 -9.60 -17.70
C GLY A 422 -26.11 -8.53 -18.26
N VAL A 423 -27.39 -8.74 -18.04
CA VAL A 423 -28.49 -7.86 -18.52
C VAL A 423 -29.09 -7.12 -17.33
N ILE A 424 -29.26 -5.81 -17.48
CA ILE A 424 -30.02 -4.96 -16.54
C ILE A 424 -31.41 -4.77 -17.09
N LYS A 425 -32.46 -4.90 -16.26
CA LYS A 425 -33.84 -4.62 -16.57
C LYS A 425 -34.49 -3.73 -15.51
#